data_171ceca5c380658eeda6658ca4110355
#
_entry.id   171ceca5c380658eeda6658ca4110355
#
_cell.length_a   1.000
_cell.length_b   1.000
_cell.length_c   1.000
_cell.angle_alpha   90.00
_cell.angle_beta   90.00
_cell.angle_gamma   90.00
#
_symmetry.space_group_name_H-M   'P 1'
#
loop_
_entity.id
_entity.type
_entity.pdbx_description
1 polymer ?
#
loop_
_entity_poly.entity_id
_entity_poly.type
_entity_poly.pdbx_seq_one_letter_code
_entity_poly.pdbx_strand_id
1 'polypeptide(L)'
;MMPAARESLLDAAYTALARRPWSAVRMVDVAAVAGVSRQTLYNEFGSKEGLARALVRREADAYLAGVDRALATHTDARERLAAAAEWTASAARENALVRAMLTGCWSERLPAPTLSAVPSSSAVPAQRRADGPLPSPADFVALVRDRAVALLGAPGAHKADAVELARGCELAFRLALSCLSAPPGEGGVTDLVRTALLRQPIRH
;
A
#
# COMPACT_ATOMS: atom_id res chain seq x y z
N MET A 1 20.40 2.50 -16.31
CA MET A 1 19.13 1.83 -15.99
C MET A 1 18.01 2.59 -16.68
N MET A 2 17.16 1.92 -17.49
CA MET A 2 16.06 2.59 -18.19
C MET A 2 14.77 2.43 -17.37
N PRO A 3 14.23 3.47 -16.75
CA PRO A 3 13.01 3.40 -15.92
C PRO A 3 11.85 2.72 -16.65
N ALA A 4 11.70 2.95 -17.95
CA ALA A 4 10.65 2.35 -18.78
C ALA A 4 10.68 0.81 -18.82
N ALA A 5 11.86 0.18 -18.89
CA ALA A 5 11.98 -1.28 -18.93
C ALA A 5 11.57 -1.93 -17.58
N ARG A 6 11.92 -1.29 -16.46
CA ARG A 6 11.52 -1.74 -15.12
C ARG A 6 10.00 -1.72 -14.97
N GLU A 7 9.36 -0.62 -15.34
CA GLU A 7 7.89 -0.49 -15.24
C GLU A 7 7.20 -1.51 -16.17
N SER A 8 7.66 -1.66 -17.42
CA SER A 8 7.10 -2.66 -18.35
C SER A 8 7.18 -4.09 -17.79
N LEU A 9 8.27 -4.42 -17.09
CA LEU A 9 8.42 -5.73 -16.43
C LEU A 9 7.46 -5.90 -15.25
N LEU A 10 7.26 -4.87 -14.44
CA LEU A 10 6.31 -4.90 -13.33
C LEU A 10 4.87 -4.98 -13.82
N ASP A 11 4.52 -4.28 -14.92
CA ASP A 11 3.19 -4.36 -15.55
C ASP A 11 2.92 -5.75 -16.12
N ALA A 12 3.92 -6.34 -16.79
CA ALA A 12 3.83 -7.71 -17.30
C ALA A 12 3.64 -8.73 -16.16
N ALA A 13 4.36 -8.56 -15.04
CA ALA A 13 4.24 -9.40 -13.88
C ALA A 13 2.85 -9.26 -13.20
N TYR A 14 2.35 -8.05 -13.05
CA TYR A 14 1.01 -7.76 -12.52
C TYR A 14 -0.08 -8.38 -13.38
N THR A 15 0.00 -8.20 -14.70
CA THR A 15 -0.93 -8.78 -15.67
C THR A 15 -0.92 -10.32 -15.64
N ALA A 16 0.28 -10.91 -15.49
CA ALA A 16 0.40 -12.36 -15.35
C ALA A 16 -0.26 -12.88 -14.06
N LEU A 17 -0.11 -12.15 -12.95
CA LEU A 17 -0.71 -12.47 -11.65
C LEU A 17 -2.24 -12.45 -11.69
N ALA A 18 -2.86 -11.55 -12.46
CA ALA A 18 -4.31 -11.52 -12.65
C ALA A 18 -4.86 -12.79 -13.30
N ARG A 19 -4.05 -13.49 -14.11
CA ARG A 19 -4.46 -14.67 -14.88
C ARG A 19 -4.10 -16.00 -14.24
N ARG A 20 -3.01 -16.07 -13.47
CA ARG A 20 -2.47 -17.32 -12.89
C ARG A 20 -1.83 -17.07 -11.52
N PRO A 21 -1.74 -18.09 -10.65
CA PRO A 21 -1.07 -17.95 -9.36
C PRO A 21 0.42 -17.63 -9.56
N TRP A 22 1.01 -16.90 -8.61
CA TRP A 22 2.41 -16.50 -8.68
C TRP A 22 3.38 -17.66 -8.87
N SER A 23 3.09 -18.83 -8.27
CA SER A 23 3.89 -20.05 -8.46
C SER A 23 4.03 -20.42 -9.93
N ALA A 24 2.97 -20.23 -10.75
CA ALA A 24 2.94 -20.53 -12.18
C ALA A 24 3.45 -19.40 -13.08
N VAL A 25 3.78 -18.22 -12.53
CA VAL A 25 4.41 -17.12 -13.29
C VAL A 25 5.88 -17.46 -13.53
N ARG A 26 6.30 -17.44 -14.79
CA ARG A 26 7.69 -17.70 -15.17
C ARG A 26 8.38 -16.42 -15.62
N MET A 27 9.64 -16.26 -15.20
CA MET A 27 10.46 -15.06 -15.52
C MET A 27 10.60 -14.85 -17.05
N VAL A 28 10.72 -15.95 -17.81
CA VAL A 28 10.81 -15.88 -19.27
C VAL A 28 9.56 -15.32 -19.93
N ASP A 29 8.37 -15.67 -19.40
CA ASP A 29 7.10 -15.16 -19.94
C ASP A 29 6.93 -13.67 -19.63
N VAL A 30 7.34 -13.24 -18.42
CA VAL A 30 7.32 -11.82 -18.03
C VAL A 30 8.25 -10.99 -18.93
N ALA A 31 9.47 -11.45 -19.19
CA ALA A 31 10.40 -10.77 -20.07
C ALA A 31 9.86 -10.65 -21.51
N ALA A 32 9.27 -11.75 -22.03
CA ALA A 32 8.67 -11.77 -23.38
C ALA A 32 7.50 -10.77 -23.51
N VAL A 33 6.59 -10.73 -22.51
CA VAL A 33 5.45 -9.80 -22.51
C VAL A 33 5.92 -8.35 -22.40
N ALA A 34 6.96 -8.11 -21.58
CA ALA A 34 7.54 -6.77 -21.43
C ALA A 34 8.38 -6.31 -22.63
N GLY A 35 8.63 -7.17 -23.62
CA GLY A 35 9.44 -6.84 -24.79
C GLY A 35 10.94 -6.65 -24.49
N VAL A 36 11.45 -7.28 -23.42
CA VAL A 36 12.85 -7.17 -23.02
C VAL A 36 13.53 -8.53 -22.94
N SER A 37 14.89 -8.52 -22.95
CA SER A 37 15.63 -9.75 -22.82
C SER A 37 15.51 -10.38 -21.42
N ARG A 38 15.62 -11.70 -21.34
CA ARG A 38 15.70 -12.42 -20.06
C ARG A 38 16.85 -11.89 -19.20
N GLN A 39 18.00 -11.58 -19.83
CA GLN A 39 19.15 -11.01 -19.14
C GLN A 39 18.84 -9.66 -18.49
N THR A 40 18.11 -8.80 -19.21
CA THR A 40 17.65 -7.50 -18.68
C THR A 40 16.80 -7.69 -17.42
N LEU A 41 15.85 -8.63 -17.43
CA LEU A 41 15.01 -8.93 -16.28
C LEU A 41 15.82 -9.42 -15.09
N TYR A 42 16.77 -10.34 -15.29
CA TYR A 42 17.63 -10.84 -14.20
C TYR A 42 18.61 -9.77 -13.70
N ASN A 43 19.11 -8.90 -14.56
CA ASN A 43 19.95 -7.76 -14.15
C ASN A 43 19.16 -6.77 -13.29
N GLU A 44 17.85 -6.61 -13.56
CA GLU A 44 16.98 -5.65 -12.86
C GLU A 44 16.51 -6.16 -11.49
N PHE A 45 16.13 -7.43 -11.39
CA PHE A 45 15.47 -7.99 -10.21
C PHE A 45 16.23 -9.11 -9.52
N GLY A 46 17.27 -9.64 -10.15
CA GLY A 46 18.09 -10.73 -9.65
C GLY A 46 17.37 -12.10 -9.65
N SER A 47 16.16 -12.16 -9.16
CA SER A 47 15.38 -13.40 -9.02
C SER A 47 13.86 -13.17 -9.13
N LYS A 48 13.09 -14.25 -9.13
CA LYS A 48 11.63 -14.20 -9.08
C LYS A 48 11.14 -13.56 -7.79
N GLU A 49 11.81 -13.80 -6.69
CA GLU A 49 11.54 -13.19 -5.37
C GLU A 49 11.87 -11.69 -5.39
N GLY A 50 12.93 -11.27 -6.10
CA GLY A 50 13.24 -9.86 -6.32
C GLY A 50 12.18 -9.13 -7.12
N LEU A 51 11.68 -9.78 -8.19
CA LEU A 51 10.54 -9.27 -8.97
C LEU A 51 9.28 -9.18 -8.11
N ALA A 52 9.00 -10.22 -7.29
CA ALA A 52 7.87 -10.24 -6.36
C ALA A 52 7.91 -9.07 -5.37
N ARG A 53 9.08 -8.86 -4.72
CA ARG A 53 9.27 -7.73 -3.78
C ARG A 53 9.08 -6.39 -4.47
N ALA A 54 9.64 -6.22 -5.66
CA ALA A 54 9.50 -4.99 -6.43
C ALA A 54 8.04 -4.70 -6.82
N LEU A 55 7.30 -5.75 -7.22
CA LEU A 55 5.88 -5.63 -7.55
C LEU A 55 5.06 -5.22 -6.32
N VAL A 56 5.23 -5.89 -5.20
CA VAL A 56 4.51 -5.56 -3.95
C VAL A 56 4.82 -4.14 -3.49
N ARG A 57 6.08 -3.68 -3.60
CA ARG A 57 6.46 -2.29 -3.28
C ARG A 57 5.77 -1.28 -4.17
N ARG A 58 5.75 -1.52 -5.48
CA ARG A 58 5.05 -0.63 -6.42
C ARG A 58 3.59 -0.46 -6.03
N GLU A 59 2.91 -1.57 -5.71
CA GLU A 59 1.51 -1.51 -5.29
C GLU A 59 1.33 -0.82 -3.93
N ALA A 60 2.28 -0.97 -3.01
CA ALA A 60 2.30 -0.23 -1.74
C ALA A 60 2.47 1.28 -1.96
N ASP A 61 3.41 1.67 -2.81
CA ASP A 61 3.66 3.08 -3.13
C ASP A 61 2.46 3.72 -3.84
N ALA A 62 1.85 2.99 -4.79
CA ALA A 62 0.63 3.43 -5.49
C ALA A 62 -0.56 3.59 -4.53
N TYR A 63 -0.73 2.66 -3.59
CA TYR A 63 -1.74 2.74 -2.54
C TYR A 63 -1.53 3.97 -1.66
N LEU A 64 -0.31 4.20 -1.15
CA LEU A 64 0.01 5.35 -0.30
C LEU A 64 -0.14 6.68 -1.04
N ALA A 65 0.24 6.74 -2.32
CA ALA A 65 -0.02 7.92 -3.15
C ALA A 65 -1.54 8.18 -3.34
N GLY A 66 -2.34 7.13 -3.37
CA GLY A 66 -3.81 7.25 -3.37
C GLY A 66 -4.36 7.79 -2.05
N VAL A 67 -3.79 7.37 -0.91
CA VAL A 67 -4.12 7.96 0.40
C VAL A 67 -3.81 9.46 0.42
N ASP A 68 -2.63 9.87 -0.05
CA ASP A 68 -2.24 11.28 -0.10
C ASP A 68 -3.22 12.10 -0.96
N ARG A 69 -3.62 11.57 -2.12
CA ARG A 69 -4.64 12.21 -2.97
C ARG A 69 -6.00 12.32 -2.27
N ALA A 70 -6.46 11.25 -1.62
CA ALA A 70 -7.74 11.24 -0.92
C ALA A 70 -7.75 12.26 0.24
N LEU A 71 -6.65 12.36 0.99
CA LEU A 71 -6.48 13.35 2.04
C LEU A 71 -6.44 14.81 1.53
N ALA A 72 -6.21 15.02 0.23
CA ALA A 72 -6.19 16.35 -0.40
C ALA A 72 -7.52 16.78 -1.03
N THR A 73 -8.55 15.91 -1.09
CA THR A 73 -9.78 16.17 -1.86
C THR A 73 -10.75 17.16 -1.21
N HIS A 74 -10.73 17.30 0.11
CA HIS A 74 -11.69 18.12 0.87
C HIS A 74 -10.96 19.19 1.71
N THR A 75 -11.69 20.15 2.26
CA THR A 75 -11.17 21.16 3.19
C THR A 75 -11.33 20.72 4.65
N ASP A 76 -12.43 20.04 4.97
CA ASP A 76 -12.71 19.54 6.32
C ASP A 76 -11.88 18.26 6.63
N ALA A 77 -11.26 18.24 7.81
CA ALA A 77 -10.37 17.13 8.20
C ALA A 77 -11.12 15.78 8.32
N ARG A 78 -12.37 15.78 8.76
CA ARG A 78 -13.18 14.55 8.87
C ARG A 78 -13.53 13.99 7.51
N GLU A 79 -13.92 14.88 6.57
CA GLU A 79 -14.19 14.48 5.19
C GLU A 79 -12.93 13.93 4.49
N ARG A 80 -11.77 14.51 4.74
CA ARG A 80 -10.48 14.00 4.26
C ARG A 80 -10.19 12.60 4.80
N LEU A 81 -10.43 12.36 6.10
CA LEU A 81 -10.26 11.05 6.71
C LEU A 81 -11.28 10.03 6.19
N ALA A 82 -12.53 10.43 5.98
CA ALA A 82 -13.57 9.59 5.40
C ALA A 82 -13.22 9.21 3.94
N ALA A 83 -12.72 10.15 3.14
CA ALA A 83 -12.25 9.89 1.78
C ALA A 83 -11.05 8.94 1.75
N ALA A 84 -10.09 9.09 2.65
CA ALA A 84 -8.94 8.19 2.76
C ALA A 84 -9.35 6.77 3.21
N ALA A 85 -10.34 6.66 4.09
CA ALA A 85 -10.92 5.38 4.51
C ALA A 85 -11.64 4.68 3.34
N GLU A 86 -12.45 5.40 2.56
CA GLU A 86 -13.11 4.86 1.36
C GLU A 86 -12.09 4.43 0.31
N TRP A 87 -11.06 5.25 0.05
CA TRP A 87 -9.96 4.86 -0.83
C TRP A 87 -9.31 3.56 -0.38
N THR A 88 -9.02 3.43 0.92
CA THR A 88 -8.41 2.22 1.49
C THR A 88 -9.26 0.99 1.26
N ALA A 89 -10.56 1.07 1.53
CA ALA A 89 -11.48 -0.03 1.33
C ALA A 89 -11.65 -0.38 -0.15
N SER A 90 -11.74 0.61 -1.04
CA SER A 90 -11.84 0.41 -2.48
C SER A 90 -10.59 -0.22 -3.06
N ALA A 91 -9.42 0.34 -2.76
CA ALA A 91 -8.13 -0.18 -3.22
C ALA A 91 -7.92 -1.64 -2.80
N ALA A 92 -8.31 -2.01 -1.57
CA ALA A 92 -8.21 -3.39 -1.11
C ALA A 92 -9.26 -4.34 -1.72
N ARG A 93 -10.42 -3.84 -2.16
CA ARG A 93 -11.40 -4.63 -2.92
C ARG A 93 -10.93 -4.89 -4.34
N GLU A 94 -10.32 -3.92 -4.97
CA GLU A 94 -9.92 -3.96 -6.38
C GLU A 94 -8.56 -4.64 -6.61
N ASN A 95 -7.67 -4.58 -5.61
CA ASN A 95 -6.30 -5.08 -5.72
C ASN A 95 -5.98 -6.09 -4.62
N ALA A 96 -5.81 -7.36 -5.01
CA ALA A 96 -5.52 -8.45 -4.09
C ALA A 96 -4.17 -8.30 -3.37
N LEU A 97 -3.16 -7.66 -3.99
CA LEU A 97 -1.88 -7.37 -3.34
C LEU A 97 -2.04 -6.32 -2.25
N VAL A 98 -2.80 -5.24 -2.53
CA VAL A 98 -3.12 -4.22 -1.54
C VAL A 98 -3.87 -4.83 -0.36
N ARG A 99 -4.89 -5.66 -0.63
CA ARG A 99 -5.60 -6.39 0.43
C ARG A 99 -4.64 -7.22 1.28
N ALA A 100 -3.78 -8.02 0.65
CA ALA A 100 -2.85 -8.89 1.37
C ALA A 100 -1.86 -8.09 2.22
N MET A 101 -1.33 -6.96 1.71
CA MET A 101 -0.46 -6.07 2.47
C MET A 101 -1.14 -5.46 3.69
N LEU A 102 -2.38 -4.98 3.54
CA LEU A 102 -3.12 -4.29 4.59
C LEU A 102 -3.67 -5.23 5.67
N THR A 103 -3.97 -6.48 5.31
CA THR A 103 -4.56 -7.47 6.24
C THR A 103 -3.56 -8.51 6.73
N GLY A 104 -2.41 -8.67 6.08
CA GLY A 104 -1.48 -9.77 6.32
C GLY A 104 -1.96 -11.13 5.77
N CYS A 105 -3.11 -11.18 5.11
CA CYS A 105 -3.71 -12.41 4.58
C CYS A 105 -3.18 -12.71 3.17
N TRP A 106 -2.02 -13.36 3.11
CA TRP A 106 -1.40 -13.78 1.86
C TRP A 106 -1.95 -15.14 1.42
N SER A 107 -2.49 -15.20 0.22
CA SER A 107 -2.90 -16.48 -0.40
C SER A 107 -1.74 -17.09 -1.19
N GLU A 108 -1.78 -18.40 -1.42
CA GLU A 108 -0.79 -19.10 -2.28
C GLU A 108 -0.75 -18.58 -3.73
N ARG A 109 -1.79 -17.87 -4.15
CA ARG A 109 -1.85 -17.24 -5.47
C ARG A 109 -0.99 -15.99 -5.59
N LEU A 110 -0.65 -15.35 -4.47
CA LEU A 110 0.06 -14.06 -4.43
C LEU A 110 1.57 -14.26 -4.19
N PRO A 111 2.41 -13.31 -4.62
CA PRO A 111 3.82 -13.29 -4.32
C PRO A 111 4.07 -12.88 -2.86
N ALA A 112 3.82 -13.79 -1.92
CA ALA A 112 4.03 -13.52 -0.51
C ALA A 112 5.49 -13.12 -0.27
N PRO A 113 5.74 -12.03 0.47
CA PRO A 113 7.09 -11.66 0.84
C PRO A 113 7.68 -12.74 1.74
N THR A 114 8.76 -13.38 1.31
CA THR A 114 9.54 -14.21 2.20
C THR A 114 10.18 -13.32 3.27
N LEU A 115 9.94 -13.62 4.53
CA LEU A 115 10.47 -12.87 5.69
C LEU A 115 12.00 -12.93 5.82
N SER A 116 12.67 -13.69 4.97
CA SER A 116 14.13 -13.84 4.94
C SER A 116 14.74 -13.04 3.79
N ALA A 117 14.93 -11.74 4.00
CA ALA A 117 15.93 -11.02 3.23
C ALA A 117 17.29 -11.27 3.86
N VAL A 118 18.07 -12.21 3.33
CA VAL A 118 19.51 -12.26 3.59
C VAL A 118 20.08 -11.03 2.88
N PRO A 119 20.65 -10.05 3.59
CA PRO A 119 21.26 -8.90 2.95
C PRO A 119 22.47 -9.37 2.16
N SER A 120 22.42 -9.27 0.83
CA SER A 120 23.60 -9.45 -0.01
C SER A 120 24.59 -8.34 0.33
N SER A 121 25.75 -8.70 0.88
CA SER A 121 26.78 -7.78 1.35
C SER A 121 27.42 -6.89 0.27
N SER A 122 27.10 -7.12 -1.01
CA SER A 122 27.63 -6.39 -2.17
C SER A 122 26.62 -5.46 -2.87
N ALA A 123 25.45 -5.23 -2.31
CA ALA A 123 24.44 -4.39 -2.96
C ALA A 123 24.70 -2.88 -2.79
N VAL A 124 24.56 -2.12 -3.89
CA VAL A 124 24.63 -0.64 -3.91
C VAL A 124 23.50 -0.03 -3.03
N PRO A 125 23.69 1.18 -2.45
CA PRO A 125 22.71 1.79 -1.53
C PRO A 125 21.27 1.87 -2.02
N ALA A 126 21.06 2.03 -3.33
CA ALA A 126 19.73 2.04 -3.94
C ALA A 126 19.06 0.64 -3.93
N GLN A 127 19.85 -0.43 -4.16
CA GLN A 127 19.39 -1.82 -4.09
C GLN A 127 19.08 -2.24 -2.64
N ARG A 128 19.86 -1.76 -1.66
CA ARG A 128 19.59 -2.00 -0.23
C ARG A 128 18.24 -1.43 0.23
N ARG A 129 17.80 -0.30 -0.32
CA ARG A 129 16.44 0.22 -0.08
C ARG A 129 15.37 -0.62 -0.76
N ALA A 130 15.67 -1.16 -1.94
CA ALA A 130 14.77 -2.06 -2.65
C ALA A 130 14.64 -3.43 -1.98
N ASP A 131 15.67 -3.88 -1.22
CA ASP A 131 15.72 -5.18 -0.56
C ASP A 131 15.30 -5.16 0.91
N GLY A 132 14.95 -4.00 1.47
CA GLY A 132 14.44 -3.88 2.84
C GLY A 132 13.13 -4.65 3.04
N PRO A 133 12.76 -5.00 4.29
CA PRO A 133 11.50 -5.68 4.57
C PRO A 133 10.30 -4.85 4.08
N LEU A 134 9.24 -5.53 3.63
CA LEU A 134 7.98 -4.89 3.32
C LEU A 134 7.29 -4.46 4.63
N PRO A 135 6.57 -3.32 4.64
CA PRO A 135 5.80 -2.90 5.79
C PRO A 135 4.79 -3.99 6.21
N SER A 136 4.70 -4.26 7.50
CA SER A 136 3.63 -5.08 8.08
C SER A 136 2.29 -4.34 8.04
N PRO A 137 1.15 -5.01 8.25
CA PRO A 137 -0.15 -4.33 8.40
C PRO A 137 -0.13 -3.22 9.45
N ALA A 138 0.57 -3.42 10.56
CA ALA A 138 0.72 -2.40 11.61
C ALA A 138 1.55 -1.20 11.14
N ASP A 139 2.59 -1.43 10.34
CA ASP A 139 3.39 -0.36 9.75
C ASP A 139 2.57 0.45 8.75
N PHE A 140 1.66 -0.17 7.98
CA PHE A 140 0.74 0.56 7.11
C PHE A 140 -0.21 1.45 7.90
N VAL A 141 -0.75 0.99 9.03
CA VAL A 141 -1.57 1.83 9.93
C VAL A 141 -0.76 3.04 10.38
N ALA A 142 0.48 2.84 10.81
CA ALA A 142 1.36 3.93 11.24
C ALA A 142 1.69 4.89 10.09
N LEU A 143 2.04 4.37 8.92
CA LEU A 143 2.36 5.18 7.73
C LEU A 143 1.18 6.06 7.28
N VAL A 144 -0.04 5.52 7.26
CA VAL A 144 -1.24 6.29 6.87
C VAL A 144 -1.57 7.33 7.94
N ARG A 145 -1.52 6.97 9.23
CA ARG A 145 -1.69 7.90 10.35
C ARG A 145 -0.70 9.06 10.25
N ASP A 146 0.58 8.78 10.08
CA ASP A 146 1.63 9.80 10.08
C ASP A 146 1.50 10.75 8.87
N ARG A 147 1.09 10.23 7.69
CA ARG A 147 0.74 11.06 6.52
C ARG A 147 -0.46 11.95 6.80
N ALA A 148 -1.53 11.40 7.38
CA ALA A 148 -2.72 12.16 7.71
C ALA A 148 -2.40 13.27 8.74
N VAL A 149 -1.63 12.97 9.78
CA VAL A 149 -1.18 13.96 10.76
C VAL A 149 -0.33 15.05 10.11
N ALA A 150 0.58 14.68 9.21
CA ALA A 150 1.41 15.65 8.49
C ALA A 150 0.60 16.59 7.58
N LEU A 151 -0.48 16.08 6.96
CA LEU A 151 -1.31 16.86 6.03
C LEU A 151 -2.44 17.64 6.71
N LEU A 152 -2.93 17.18 7.87
CA LEU A 152 -4.08 17.75 8.57
C LEU A 152 -3.68 18.55 9.81
N GLY A 153 -2.47 18.36 10.33
CA GLY A 153 -1.96 19.05 11.50
C GLY A 153 -1.73 20.54 11.21
N ALA A 154 -2.28 21.41 12.07
CA ALA A 154 -2.02 22.84 11.97
C ALA A 154 -0.58 23.16 12.43
N PRO A 155 0.14 24.06 11.73
CA PRO A 155 1.43 24.56 12.22
C PRO A 155 1.27 25.18 13.60
N GLY A 156 2.03 24.69 14.60
CA GLY A 156 1.96 25.21 15.97
C GLY A 156 0.81 24.66 16.82
N ALA A 157 0.08 23.63 16.36
CA ALA A 157 -0.96 22.97 17.16
C ALA A 157 -0.40 22.45 18.50
N HIS A 158 -1.22 22.49 19.54
CA HIS A 158 -0.85 21.90 20.83
C HIS A 158 -0.64 20.40 20.70
N LYS A 159 0.29 19.86 21.51
CA LYS A 159 0.60 18.43 21.52
C LYS A 159 -0.65 17.55 21.74
N ALA A 160 -1.59 18.03 22.55
CA ALA A 160 -2.86 17.34 22.80
C ALA A 160 -3.71 17.21 21.52
N ASP A 161 -3.80 18.28 20.72
CA ASP A 161 -4.58 18.28 19.47
C ASP A 161 -3.94 17.34 18.42
N ALA A 162 -2.60 17.32 18.37
CA ALA A 162 -1.88 16.38 17.50
C ALA A 162 -2.11 14.91 17.90
N VAL A 163 -2.18 14.60 19.19
CA VAL A 163 -2.49 13.25 19.69
C VAL A 163 -3.93 12.86 19.35
N GLU A 164 -4.90 13.76 19.53
CA GLU A 164 -6.30 13.48 19.18
C GLU A 164 -6.47 13.30 17.66
N LEU A 165 -5.80 14.12 16.85
CA LEU A 165 -5.78 13.94 15.40
C LEU A 165 -5.20 12.57 15.02
N ALA A 166 -4.08 12.17 15.61
CA ALA A 166 -3.46 10.87 15.36
C ALA A 166 -4.38 9.70 15.72
N ARG A 167 -5.10 9.80 16.84
CA ARG A 167 -6.11 8.80 17.24
C ARG A 167 -7.29 8.73 16.26
N GLY A 168 -7.79 9.88 15.83
CA GLY A 168 -8.85 9.95 14.82
C GLY A 168 -8.44 9.31 13.50
N CYS A 169 -7.21 9.61 13.03
CA CYS A 169 -6.64 9.01 11.83
C CYS A 169 -6.52 7.48 11.95
N GLU A 170 -5.97 7.00 13.07
CA GLU A 170 -5.84 5.56 13.30
C GLU A 170 -7.21 4.87 13.38
N LEU A 171 -8.19 5.47 14.05
CA LEU A 171 -9.55 4.95 14.12
C LEU A 171 -10.19 4.84 12.74
N ALA A 172 -10.14 5.90 11.94
CA ALA A 172 -10.70 5.92 10.59
C ALA A 172 -10.11 4.80 9.72
N PHE A 173 -8.79 4.63 9.79
CA PHE A 173 -8.10 3.60 9.03
C PHE A 173 -8.44 2.18 9.50
N ARG A 174 -8.50 1.94 10.83
CA ARG A 174 -8.90 0.64 11.39
C ARG A 174 -10.34 0.29 11.04
N LEU A 175 -11.25 1.26 11.02
CA LEU A 175 -12.63 1.06 10.55
C LEU A 175 -12.66 0.66 9.07
N ALA A 176 -11.89 1.32 8.21
CA ALA A 176 -11.77 0.94 6.81
C ALA A 176 -11.28 -0.51 6.64
N LEU A 177 -10.27 -0.92 7.42
CA LEU A 177 -9.77 -2.30 7.41
C LEU A 177 -10.80 -3.30 7.90
N SER A 178 -11.59 -2.96 8.93
CA SER A 178 -12.67 -3.84 9.42
C SER A 178 -13.72 -4.13 8.35
N CYS A 179 -14.00 -3.15 7.48
CA CYS A 179 -14.93 -3.28 6.37
C CYS A 179 -14.46 -4.22 5.25
N LEU A 180 -13.20 -4.67 5.27
CA LEU A 180 -12.70 -5.70 4.34
C LEU A 180 -13.15 -7.10 4.75
N SER A 181 -13.40 -7.32 6.04
CA SER A 181 -13.85 -8.60 6.59
C SER A 181 -15.37 -8.62 6.81
N ALA A 182 -15.93 -7.48 7.24
CA ALA A 182 -17.36 -7.30 7.48
C ALA A 182 -17.82 -6.03 6.74
N PRO A 183 -18.43 -6.16 5.53
CA PRO A 183 -18.91 -5.01 4.77
C PRO A 183 -19.82 -4.12 5.62
N PRO A 184 -19.69 -2.79 5.52
CA PRO A 184 -20.55 -1.87 6.25
C PRO A 184 -21.99 -1.95 5.75
N GLY A 185 -22.95 -1.52 6.59
CA GLY A 185 -24.35 -1.38 6.20
C GLY A 185 -24.58 -0.22 5.21
N GLU A 186 -25.83 0.26 5.15
CA GLU A 186 -26.18 1.44 4.37
C GLU A 186 -25.28 2.64 4.72
N GLY A 187 -24.87 3.41 3.72
CA GLY A 187 -23.96 4.55 3.90
C GLY A 187 -22.47 4.25 3.73
N GLY A 188 -22.07 2.97 3.71
CA GLY A 188 -20.70 2.56 3.39
C GLY A 188 -19.65 2.92 4.45
N VAL A 189 -18.39 2.83 4.06
CA VAL A 189 -17.23 3.15 4.92
C VAL A 189 -17.21 4.62 5.31
N THR A 190 -17.58 5.49 4.40
CA THR A 190 -17.59 6.95 4.60
C THR A 190 -18.49 7.35 5.76
N ASP A 191 -19.72 6.88 5.80
CA ASP A 191 -20.69 7.21 6.87
C ASP A 191 -20.31 6.58 8.20
N LEU A 192 -19.75 5.36 8.18
CA LEU A 192 -19.24 4.72 9.38
C LEU A 192 -18.13 5.57 10.00
N VAL A 193 -17.18 6.04 9.20
CA VAL A 193 -16.06 6.87 9.67
C VAL A 193 -16.54 8.24 10.15
N ARG A 194 -17.41 8.91 9.39
CA ARG A 194 -18.01 10.20 9.82
C ARG A 194 -18.68 10.08 11.18
N THR A 195 -19.53 9.08 11.35
CA THR A 195 -20.25 8.84 12.61
C THR A 195 -19.31 8.58 13.78
N ALA A 196 -18.24 7.80 13.55
CA ALA A 196 -17.24 7.54 14.57
C ALA A 196 -16.45 8.79 14.98
N LEU A 197 -16.09 9.63 14.00
CA LEU A 197 -15.32 10.85 14.24
C LEU A 197 -16.15 12.01 14.80
N LEU A 198 -17.50 12.02 14.62
CA LEU A 198 -18.39 13.00 15.26
C LEU A 198 -18.38 12.91 16.79
N ARG A 199 -18.08 11.74 17.34
CA ARG A 199 -18.00 11.50 18.77
C ARG A 199 -16.63 11.85 19.39
N GLN A 200 -15.65 12.20 18.56
CA GLN A 200 -14.33 12.65 19.01
C GLN A 200 -14.15 14.14 18.67
N PRO A 201 -13.75 14.99 19.61
CA PRO A 201 -13.51 16.42 19.36
C PRO A 201 -12.20 16.59 18.58
N ILE A 202 -12.27 16.50 17.26
CA ILE A 202 -11.18 16.98 16.40
C ILE A 202 -11.30 18.50 16.37
N ARG A 203 -10.53 19.19 17.20
CA ARG A 203 -10.46 20.66 17.19
C ARG A 203 -9.57 21.09 16.03
N HIS A 204 -10.06 22.08 15.29
CA HIS A 204 -9.34 22.74 14.18
C HIS A 204 -8.34 23.75 14.71
#